data_7fa4083c30b8f4902f1dc92ba3f00c71
#
_entry.id   7fa4083c30b8f4902f1dc92ba3f00c71
#
_cell.length_a   1.000
_cell.length_b   1.000
_cell.length_c   1.000
_cell.angle_alpha   90.00
_cell.angle_beta   90.00
_cell.angle_gamma   90.00
#
_symmetry.space_group_name_H-M   'P 1'
#
loop_
_entity.id
_entity.type
_entity.pdbx_description
1 polymer ?
#
loop_
_entity_poly.entity_id
_entity_poly.type
_entity_poly.pdbx_seq_one_letter_code
_entity_poly.pdbx_strand_id
1 'polypeptide(L)' 'MDQQQLIDAVNQVMPFGKYDGRRLLELPEPYLVWFHQQGFPKGKLGEQLALIYEVKLNGLEGMLKPLLK' A
#
# COMPACT_ATOMS: atom_id res chain seq x y z
N MET A 1 -13.62 -8.20 -0.64
CA MET A 1 -12.88 -7.03 -0.12
C MET A 1 -13.84 -5.88 0.07
N ASP A 2 -13.81 -5.27 1.22
CA ASP A 2 -14.64 -4.11 1.52
C ASP A 2 -14.05 -2.87 0.83
N GLN A 3 -14.92 -2.10 0.19
CA GLN A 3 -14.49 -0.86 -0.50
C GLN A 3 -13.82 0.11 0.47
N GLN A 4 -14.32 0.20 1.70
CA GLN A 4 -13.75 1.10 2.70
C GLN A 4 -12.34 0.66 3.10
N GLN A 5 -12.10 -0.63 3.20
CA GLN A 5 -10.76 -1.15 3.48
C GLN A 5 -9.77 -0.75 2.38
N LEU A 6 -10.22 -0.78 1.14
CA LEU A 6 -9.39 -0.39 0.01
C LEU A 6 -9.07 1.10 0.05
N ILE A 7 -10.09 1.93 0.30
CA ILE A 7 -9.90 3.37 0.42
C ILE A 7 -8.95 3.71 1.56
N ASP A 8 -9.12 3.04 2.70
CA ASP A 8 -8.25 3.25 3.86
C ASP A 8 -6.81 2.87 3.54
N ALA A 9 -6.60 1.75 2.84
CA ALA A 9 -5.25 1.31 2.48
C ALA A 9 -4.59 2.29 1.51
N VAL A 10 -5.35 2.77 0.52
CA VAL A 10 -4.85 3.73 -0.46
C VAL A 10 -4.35 5.01 0.22
N ASN A 11 -5.06 5.46 1.25
CA ASN A 11 -4.78 6.73 1.92
C ASN A 11 -3.96 6.59 3.20
N GLN A 12 -3.66 5.35 3.63
CA GLN A 12 -2.84 5.14 4.82
C GLN A 12 -1.45 5.72 4.61
N VAL A 13 -0.97 6.48 5.58
CA VAL A 13 0.35 7.08 5.55
C VAL A 13 1.37 6.07 6.08
N MET A 14 2.51 5.96 5.39
CA MET A 14 3.61 5.11 5.84
C MET A 14 4.20 5.72 7.11
N PRO A 15 4.20 4.98 8.24
CA PRO A 15 4.56 5.57 9.53
C PRO A 15 6.05 5.53 9.87
N PHE A 16 6.88 4.95 8.99
CA PHE A 16 8.32 4.81 9.29
C PHE A 16 9.11 4.59 8.01
N GLY A 17 10.42 4.61 8.15
CA GLY A 17 11.35 4.23 7.10
C GLY A 17 11.56 5.31 6.05
N LYS A 18 12.10 4.87 4.91
CA LYS A 18 12.52 5.77 3.83
C LYS A 18 11.35 6.59 3.27
N TYR A 19 10.15 6.03 3.27
CA TYR A 19 8.98 6.67 2.69
C TYR A 19 7.97 7.13 3.75
N ASP A 20 8.44 7.37 4.96
CA ASP A 20 7.62 7.92 6.04
C ASP A 20 6.88 9.16 5.53
N GLY A 21 5.60 9.23 5.80
CA GLY A 21 4.76 10.37 5.40
C GLY A 21 4.10 10.23 4.05
N ARG A 22 4.47 9.22 3.25
CA ARG A 22 3.84 8.98 1.96
C ARG A 22 2.65 8.03 2.11
N ARG A 23 1.64 8.22 1.26
CA ARG A 23 0.51 7.28 1.24
C ARG A 23 0.96 5.96 0.61
N LEU A 24 0.35 4.85 1.07
CA LEU A 24 0.78 3.53 0.61
C LEU A 24 0.66 3.36 -0.90
N LEU A 25 -0.38 3.91 -1.50
CA LEU A 25 -0.55 3.81 -2.96
C LEU A 25 0.58 4.50 -3.72
N GLU A 26 1.23 5.48 -3.10
CA GLU A 26 2.32 6.24 -3.72
C GLU A 26 3.69 5.60 -3.52
N LEU A 27 3.76 4.48 -2.81
CA LEU A 27 5.04 3.79 -2.62
C LEU A 27 5.51 3.16 -3.93
N PRO A 28 6.81 3.23 -4.25
CA PRO A 28 7.33 2.59 -5.46
C PRO A 28 7.16 1.07 -5.41
N GLU A 29 6.87 0.47 -6.56
CA GLU A 29 6.71 -0.98 -6.63
C GLU A 29 7.96 -1.73 -6.16
N PRO A 30 9.20 -1.35 -6.57
CA PRO A 30 10.39 -2.05 -6.09
C PRO A 30 10.52 -2.07 -4.57
N TYR A 31 10.11 -0.98 -3.91
CA TYR A 31 10.14 -0.94 -2.45
C TYR A 31 9.15 -1.94 -1.85
N LEU A 32 7.95 -2.04 -2.43
CA LEU A 32 6.95 -3.00 -1.96
C LEU A 32 7.38 -4.45 -2.21
N VAL A 33 8.03 -4.72 -3.34
CA VAL A 33 8.59 -6.04 -3.63
C VAL A 33 9.64 -6.40 -2.58
N TRP A 34 10.57 -5.48 -2.29
CA TRP A 34 11.58 -5.70 -1.27
C TRP A 34 10.94 -5.97 0.09
N PHE A 35 9.97 -5.15 0.46
CA PHE A 35 9.31 -5.28 1.77
C PHE A 35 8.57 -6.63 1.86
N HIS A 36 7.94 -7.04 0.77
CA HIS A 36 7.27 -8.34 0.72
C HIS A 36 8.27 -9.48 0.97
N GLN A 37 9.46 -9.39 0.41
CA GLN A 37 10.51 -10.39 0.59
C GLN A 37 11.01 -10.43 2.05
N GLN A 38 11.04 -9.30 2.73
CA GLN A 38 11.41 -9.23 4.14
C GLN A 38 10.27 -9.69 5.05
N GLY A 39 9.06 -9.66 4.55
CA GLY A 39 7.86 -9.92 5.33
C GLY A 39 7.22 -8.64 5.83
N PHE A 40 5.94 -8.42 5.47
CA PHE A 40 5.22 -7.25 5.96
C PHE A 40 5.00 -7.36 7.46
N PRO A 41 4.91 -6.23 8.17
CA PRO A 41 4.64 -6.26 9.61
C PRO A 41 3.28 -6.88 9.89
N LYS A 42 3.11 -7.37 11.11
CA LYS A 42 1.83 -7.92 11.54
C LYS A 42 0.85 -6.78 11.81
N GLY A 43 -0.44 -7.09 11.73
CA GLY A 43 -1.49 -6.15 12.05
C GLY A 43 -2.01 -5.41 10.83
N LYS A 44 -2.74 -4.34 11.09
CA LYS A 44 -3.47 -3.62 10.05
C LYS A 44 -2.56 -3.05 8.97
N LEU A 45 -1.43 -2.48 9.36
CA LEU A 45 -0.50 -1.90 8.40
C LEU A 45 0.03 -2.96 7.44
N GLY A 46 0.38 -4.14 7.95
CA GLY A 46 0.85 -5.24 7.12
C GLY A 46 -0.21 -5.70 6.13
N GLU A 47 -1.46 -5.78 6.58
CA GLU A 47 -2.58 -6.15 5.69
C GLU A 47 -2.76 -5.09 4.59
N GLN A 48 -2.64 -3.82 4.95
CA GLN A 48 -2.77 -2.72 3.98
C GLN A 48 -1.62 -2.74 2.98
N LEU A 49 -0.39 -2.98 3.46
CA LEU A 49 0.76 -3.09 2.57
C LEU A 49 0.63 -4.27 1.60
N ALA A 50 0.12 -5.40 2.08
CA ALA A 50 -0.09 -6.57 1.22
C ALA A 50 -1.13 -6.26 0.15
N LEU A 51 -2.19 -5.54 0.50
CA LEU A 51 -3.23 -5.16 -0.44
C LEU A 51 -2.67 -4.24 -1.53
N ILE A 52 -1.92 -3.22 -1.15
CA ILE A 52 -1.33 -2.28 -2.11
C ILE A 52 -0.29 -2.99 -2.98
N TYR A 53 0.47 -3.91 -2.42
CA TYR A 53 1.42 -4.72 -3.19
C TYR A 53 0.69 -5.48 -4.31
N GLU A 54 -0.42 -6.14 -4.01
CA GLU A 54 -1.21 -6.86 -5.02
C GLU A 54 -1.78 -5.91 -6.06
N VAL A 55 -2.25 -4.74 -5.64
CA VAL A 55 -2.77 -3.73 -6.56
C VAL A 55 -1.69 -3.35 -7.59
N LYS A 56 -0.48 -3.12 -7.14
CA LYS A 56 0.60 -2.73 -8.03
C LYS A 56 1.04 -3.87 -8.94
N LEU A 57 1.11 -5.08 -8.42
CA LEU A 57 1.46 -6.24 -9.23
C LEU A 57 0.47 -6.48 -10.36
N ASN A 58 -0.80 -6.18 -10.13
CA ASN A 58 -1.85 -6.41 -11.12
C ASN A 58 -2.10 -5.19 -12.01
N GLY A 59 -1.30 -4.14 -11.87
CA GLY A 59 -1.42 -2.95 -12.70
C GLY A 59 -2.67 -2.14 -12.44
N LEU A 60 -3.24 -2.22 -11.24
CA LEU A 60 -4.50 -1.56 -10.90
C LEU A 60 -4.30 -0.20 -10.25
N GLU A 61 -3.07 0.26 -10.11
CA GLU A 61 -2.78 1.52 -9.43
C GLU A 61 -3.54 2.69 -10.05
N GLY A 62 -3.58 2.75 -11.38
CA GLY A 62 -4.26 3.85 -12.06
C GLY A 62 -5.74 3.93 -11.76
N MET A 63 -6.38 2.79 -11.54
CA MET A 63 -7.80 2.74 -11.21
C MET A 63 -8.06 3.25 -9.79
N LEU A 64 -7.08 3.18 -8.92
CA LEU A 64 -7.24 3.55 -7.52
C LEU A 64 -6.76 4.97 -7.21
N LYS A 65 -6.02 5.60 -8.12
CA LYS A 65 -5.55 6.98 -7.90
C LYS A 65 -6.67 7.96 -7.56
N PRO A 66 -7.85 7.89 -8.19
CA PRO A 66 -8.94 8.80 -7.82
C PRO A 66 -9.39 8.70 -6.37
N LEU A 67 -9.05 7.61 -5.68
CA LEU A 67 -9.40 7.41 -4.26
C LEU A 67 -8.44 8.14 -3.31
N LEU A 68 -7.30 8.64 -3.79
CA LEU A 68 -6.38 9.43 -2.98
C LEU A 68 -7.06 10.72 -2.55
N LYS A 69 -6.91 11.06 -1.28
CA LYS A 69 -7.50 12.27 -0.68
C LYS A 69 -6.46 13.34 -0.47
#